data_2c478a990f95719690fa54b7687c2081
#
_entry.id   2c478a990f95719690fa54b7687c2081
#
_cell.length_a   1.000
_cell.length_b   1.000
_cell.length_c   1.000
_cell.angle_alpha   90.00
_cell.angle_beta   90.00
_cell.angle_gamma   90.00
#
_symmetry.space_group_name_H-M   'P 1'
#
loop_
_entity.id
_entity.type
_entity.pdbx_description
1 polymer ?
#
loop_
_entity_poly.entity_id
_entity_poly.type
_entity_poly.pdbx_seq_one_letter_code
_entity_poly.pdbx_strand_id
1 'polypeptide(L)'
;MNIEKCHFCVFEVEALGHTISNKGLLPLEKKIDAIKKLDNPSNVTELRSFLGMVGYYRNFIENYATLTSPLCKLLRKNSTFEWTNEHTTSIEKLKEALCQAPILCYPRYDKPFIIRTDASYQGIGGVLLQLYNDEVEHPVFYISRSLHKSELNYPITELEGTATYFCVNKFKQYILGNPFQTILYTDHQPLVPL
;
A
#
# COMPACT_ATOMS: atom_id res chain seq x y z
N MET A 1 -32.72 -2.20 9.83
CA MET A 1 -31.48 -2.51 10.56
C MET A 1 -31.57 -3.97 11.02
N ASN A 2 -30.58 -4.83 10.70
CA ASN A 2 -30.64 -6.24 11.15
C ASN A 2 -29.88 -6.35 12.47
N ILE A 3 -30.60 -6.57 13.56
CA ILE A 3 -30.08 -6.63 14.95
C ILE A 3 -29.09 -7.79 15.11
N GLU A 4 -29.31 -8.92 14.42
CA GLU A 4 -28.42 -10.10 14.45
C GLU A 4 -27.00 -9.82 13.93
N LYS A 5 -26.83 -8.74 13.13
CA LYS A 5 -25.55 -8.30 12.60
C LYS A 5 -24.90 -7.17 13.40
N CYS A 6 -25.54 -6.76 14.51
CA CYS A 6 -25.02 -5.69 15.36
C CYS A 6 -24.19 -6.29 16.49
N HIS A 7 -22.94 -5.87 16.60
CA HIS A 7 -22.02 -6.23 17.68
C HIS A 7 -21.71 -4.97 18.49
N PHE A 8 -22.10 -4.97 19.77
CA PHE A 8 -21.87 -3.85 20.67
C PHE A 8 -20.83 -4.23 21.72
N CYS A 9 -20.01 -3.26 22.14
CA CYS A 9 -19.03 -3.42 23.22
C CYS A 9 -18.05 -4.59 23.00
N VAL A 10 -17.65 -4.84 21.74
CA VAL A 10 -16.68 -5.87 21.39
C VAL A 10 -15.29 -5.27 21.24
N PHE A 11 -14.24 -6.03 21.58
CA PHE A 11 -12.85 -5.60 21.41
C PHE A 11 -12.34 -5.72 19.98
N GLU A 12 -13.02 -6.55 19.18
CA GLU A 12 -12.69 -6.82 17.79
C GLU A 12 -13.95 -7.08 16.98
N VAL A 13 -13.99 -6.61 15.73
CA VAL A 13 -15.11 -6.83 14.82
C VAL A 13 -14.60 -7.04 13.39
N GLU A 14 -15.20 -8.03 12.70
CA GLU A 14 -15.01 -8.21 11.26
C GLU A 14 -15.98 -7.29 10.50
N ALA A 15 -15.46 -6.33 9.74
CA ALA A 15 -16.27 -5.43 8.94
C ALA A 15 -15.60 -5.13 7.59
N LEU A 16 -16.41 -5.15 6.51
CA LEU A 16 -15.96 -4.80 5.17
C LEU A 16 -14.62 -5.47 4.76
N GLY A 17 -14.45 -6.75 5.08
CA GLY A 17 -13.25 -7.50 4.72
C GLY A 17 -12.00 -7.18 5.55
N HIS A 18 -12.16 -6.48 6.66
CA HIS A 18 -11.09 -6.15 7.61
C HIS A 18 -11.45 -6.62 9.02
N THR A 19 -10.44 -6.84 9.81
CA THR A 19 -10.53 -6.99 11.26
C THR A 19 -10.17 -5.66 11.90
N ILE A 20 -11.12 -5.08 12.64
CA ILE A 20 -11.01 -3.80 13.34
C ILE A 20 -10.86 -4.10 14.82
N SER A 21 -9.78 -3.66 15.44
CA SER A 21 -9.51 -3.87 16.86
C SER A 21 -8.97 -2.59 17.53
N ASN A 22 -8.78 -2.63 18.84
CA ASN A 22 -8.14 -1.52 19.57
C ASN A 22 -6.66 -1.29 19.16
N LYS A 23 -6.02 -2.28 18.52
CA LYS A 23 -4.63 -2.19 18.03
C LYS A 23 -4.53 -1.56 16.66
N GLY A 24 -5.63 -1.56 15.89
CA GLY A 24 -5.66 -1.04 14.53
C GLY A 24 -6.47 -1.90 13.57
N LEU A 25 -6.17 -1.74 12.29
CA LEU A 25 -6.84 -2.38 11.17
C LEU A 25 -5.95 -3.48 10.58
N LEU A 26 -6.54 -4.65 10.33
CA LEU A 26 -5.90 -5.79 9.67
C LEU A 26 -6.75 -6.26 8.50
N PRO A 27 -6.15 -6.85 7.47
CA PRO A 27 -6.91 -7.60 6.48
C PRO A 27 -7.60 -8.80 7.13
N LEU A 28 -8.79 -9.14 6.65
CA LEU A 28 -9.52 -10.31 7.17
C LEU A 28 -8.80 -11.62 6.80
N GLU A 29 -8.38 -12.40 7.78
CA GLU A 29 -7.57 -13.61 7.63
C GLU A 29 -8.17 -14.60 6.62
N LYS A 30 -9.49 -14.87 6.71
CA LYS A 30 -10.21 -15.73 5.76
C LYS A 30 -10.06 -15.28 4.30
N LYS A 31 -9.95 -13.97 4.05
CA LYS A 31 -9.75 -13.41 2.72
C LYS A 31 -8.32 -13.57 2.24
N ILE A 32 -7.35 -13.38 3.15
CA ILE A 32 -5.94 -13.61 2.86
C ILE A 32 -5.69 -15.07 2.53
N ASP A 33 -6.26 -16.00 3.31
CA ASP A 33 -6.16 -17.44 3.06
C ASP A 33 -6.77 -17.85 1.71
N ALA A 34 -7.88 -17.23 1.33
CA ALA A 34 -8.46 -17.45 0.01
C ALA A 34 -7.53 -16.98 -1.12
N ILE A 35 -6.93 -15.78 -1.00
CA ILE A 35 -5.97 -15.25 -1.98
C ILE A 35 -4.71 -16.14 -2.06
N LYS A 36 -4.21 -16.61 -0.91
CA LYS A 36 -3.02 -17.47 -0.83
C LYS A 36 -3.19 -18.77 -1.61
N LYS A 37 -4.40 -19.36 -1.57
CA LYS A 37 -4.73 -20.64 -2.23
C LYS A 37 -4.99 -20.53 -3.73
N LEU A 38 -5.06 -19.30 -4.29
CA LEU A 38 -5.27 -19.13 -5.73
C LEU A 38 -4.05 -19.61 -6.50
N ASP A 39 -4.31 -20.31 -7.60
CA ASP A 39 -3.30 -20.66 -8.59
C ASP A 39 -2.85 -19.45 -9.41
N ASN A 40 -1.77 -19.59 -10.16
CA ASN A 40 -1.34 -18.54 -11.07
C ASN A 40 -2.38 -18.34 -12.19
N PRO A 41 -2.73 -17.07 -12.48
CA PRO A 41 -3.70 -16.78 -13.55
C PRO A 41 -3.26 -17.33 -14.90
N SER A 42 -4.16 -17.99 -15.61
CA SER A 42 -3.94 -18.55 -16.92
C SER A 42 -4.38 -17.62 -18.07
N ASN A 43 -5.12 -16.56 -17.74
CA ASN A 43 -5.66 -15.61 -18.72
C ASN A 43 -5.88 -14.21 -18.10
N VAL A 44 -6.16 -13.24 -18.99
CA VAL A 44 -6.36 -11.83 -18.64
C VAL A 44 -7.51 -11.64 -17.62
N THR A 45 -8.57 -12.44 -17.71
CA THR A 45 -9.73 -12.32 -16.82
C THR A 45 -9.38 -12.78 -15.41
N GLU A 46 -8.70 -13.89 -15.27
CA GLU A 46 -8.21 -14.38 -13.98
C GLU A 46 -7.19 -13.43 -13.35
N LEU A 47 -6.26 -12.89 -14.17
CA LEU A 47 -5.30 -11.90 -13.70
C LEU A 47 -5.99 -10.62 -13.18
N ARG A 48 -7.03 -10.13 -13.89
CA ARG A 48 -7.81 -8.98 -13.41
C ARG A 48 -8.53 -9.28 -12.10
N SER A 49 -9.10 -10.49 -11.98
CA SER A 49 -9.76 -10.93 -10.75
C SER A 49 -8.78 -10.97 -9.59
N PHE A 50 -7.61 -11.59 -9.79
CA PHE A 50 -6.55 -11.63 -8.78
C PHE A 50 -6.10 -10.22 -8.35
N LEU A 51 -5.77 -9.35 -9.31
CA LEU A 51 -5.36 -7.97 -9.01
C LEU A 51 -6.48 -7.15 -8.34
N GLY A 52 -7.74 -7.43 -8.66
CA GLY A 52 -8.89 -6.82 -7.98
C GLY A 52 -8.97 -7.20 -6.52
N MET A 53 -8.76 -8.48 -6.21
CA MET A 53 -8.76 -8.97 -4.81
C MET A 53 -7.59 -8.44 -4.01
N VAL A 54 -6.36 -8.52 -4.54
CA VAL A 54 -5.15 -8.02 -3.87
C VAL A 54 -5.17 -6.49 -3.77
N GLY A 55 -5.65 -5.81 -4.83
CA GLY A 55 -5.74 -4.35 -4.88
C GLY A 55 -6.69 -3.75 -3.84
N TYR A 56 -7.63 -4.52 -3.32
CA TYR A 56 -8.47 -4.13 -2.20
C TYR A 56 -7.63 -3.88 -0.94
N TYR A 57 -6.56 -4.66 -0.73
CA TYR A 57 -5.63 -4.56 0.40
C TYR A 57 -4.34 -3.81 0.10
N ARG A 58 -4.27 -3.07 -1.02
CA ARG A 58 -3.05 -2.35 -1.44
C ARG A 58 -2.47 -1.41 -0.39
N ASN A 59 -3.31 -0.90 0.52
CA ASN A 59 -2.89 0.02 1.58
C ASN A 59 -2.12 -0.66 2.72
N PHE A 60 -2.07 -2.00 2.72
CA PHE A 60 -1.27 -2.82 3.62
C PHE A 60 0.04 -3.30 2.98
N ILE A 61 0.23 -3.03 1.69
CA ILE A 61 1.35 -3.55 0.91
C ILE A 61 2.26 -2.40 0.53
N GLU A 62 3.48 -2.45 1.06
CA GLU A 62 4.54 -1.54 0.64
C GLU A 62 4.88 -1.76 -0.85
N ASN A 63 5.12 -0.67 -1.56
CA ASN A 63 5.51 -0.70 -2.98
C ASN A 63 4.58 -1.54 -3.89
N TYR A 64 3.27 -1.60 -3.58
CA TYR A 64 2.27 -2.36 -4.34
C TYR A 64 2.35 -2.11 -5.85
N ALA A 65 2.55 -0.86 -6.29
CA ALA A 65 2.61 -0.51 -7.71
C ALA A 65 3.82 -1.15 -8.40
N THR A 66 4.97 -1.21 -7.74
CA THR A 66 6.19 -1.86 -8.24
C THR A 66 6.00 -3.37 -8.34
N LEU A 67 5.43 -3.99 -7.31
CA LEU A 67 5.15 -5.42 -7.27
C LEU A 67 4.15 -5.85 -8.36
N THR A 68 3.16 -5.01 -8.67
CA THR A 68 2.15 -5.31 -9.70
C THR A 68 2.55 -4.89 -11.11
N SER A 69 3.63 -4.12 -11.28
CA SER A 69 4.07 -3.58 -12.57
C SER A 69 4.23 -4.65 -13.67
N PRO A 70 4.89 -5.80 -13.45
CA PRO A 70 4.99 -6.86 -14.45
C PRO A 70 3.61 -7.39 -14.87
N LEU A 71 2.75 -7.64 -13.91
CA LEU A 71 1.39 -8.16 -14.12
C LEU A 71 0.52 -7.17 -14.89
N CYS A 72 0.62 -5.88 -14.58
CA CYS A 72 -0.11 -4.82 -15.27
C CYS A 72 0.31 -4.67 -16.74
N LYS A 73 1.55 -5.03 -17.11
CA LYS A 73 2.01 -5.04 -18.52
C LYS A 73 1.20 -6.02 -19.36
N LEU A 74 0.85 -7.21 -18.81
CA LEU A 74 0.02 -8.22 -19.49
C LEU A 74 -1.42 -7.74 -19.74
N LEU A 75 -1.89 -6.74 -19.00
CA LEU A 75 -3.25 -6.18 -19.16
C LEU A 75 -3.34 -5.04 -20.17
N ARG A 76 -2.21 -4.61 -20.76
CA ARG A 76 -2.20 -3.52 -21.75
C ARG A 76 -2.93 -3.95 -23.03
N LYS A 77 -3.56 -2.96 -23.67
CA LYS A 77 -4.21 -3.17 -24.99
C LYS A 77 -3.16 -3.62 -26.00
N ASN A 78 -3.45 -4.68 -26.74
CA ASN A 78 -2.58 -5.32 -27.73
C ASN A 78 -1.34 -6.05 -27.13
N SER A 79 -1.36 -6.40 -25.86
CA SER A 79 -0.35 -7.29 -25.26
C SER A 79 -0.79 -8.76 -25.46
N THR A 80 0.14 -9.61 -25.87
CA THR A 80 -0.05 -11.08 -25.79
C THR A 80 0.06 -11.52 -24.34
N PHE A 81 -0.81 -12.45 -23.94
CA PHE A 81 -0.76 -12.99 -22.58
C PHE A 81 0.26 -14.14 -22.53
N GLU A 82 1.51 -13.81 -22.25
CA GLU A 82 2.61 -14.77 -22.11
C GLU A 82 3.09 -14.77 -20.66
N TRP A 83 2.80 -15.86 -19.95
CA TRP A 83 3.18 -16.01 -18.56
C TRP A 83 4.65 -16.41 -18.42
N THR A 84 5.41 -15.68 -17.61
CA THR A 84 6.83 -15.92 -17.34
C THR A 84 7.10 -16.10 -15.85
N ASN A 85 8.32 -16.50 -15.49
CA ASN A 85 8.74 -16.62 -14.09
C ASN A 85 8.70 -15.27 -13.35
N GLU A 86 8.91 -14.13 -14.05
CA GLU A 86 8.77 -12.80 -13.45
C GLU A 86 7.35 -12.57 -12.91
N HIS A 87 6.33 -13.02 -13.65
CA HIS A 87 4.93 -12.90 -13.24
C HIS A 87 4.62 -13.80 -12.05
N THR A 88 5.14 -15.03 -12.03
CA THR A 88 5.01 -15.95 -10.89
C THR A 88 5.63 -15.34 -9.64
N THR A 89 6.86 -14.83 -9.74
CA THR A 89 7.54 -14.16 -8.61
C THR A 89 6.77 -12.95 -8.10
N SER A 90 6.15 -12.17 -9.00
CA SER A 90 5.30 -11.02 -8.61
C SER A 90 4.06 -11.47 -7.82
N ILE A 91 3.39 -12.55 -8.25
CA ILE A 91 2.25 -13.13 -7.53
C ILE A 91 2.66 -13.63 -6.14
N GLU A 92 3.78 -14.35 -6.06
CA GLU A 92 4.29 -14.88 -4.79
C GLU A 92 4.63 -13.75 -3.80
N LYS A 93 5.36 -12.72 -4.25
CA LYS A 93 5.65 -11.54 -3.43
C LYS A 93 4.41 -10.82 -2.93
N LEU A 94 3.37 -10.68 -3.78
CA LEU A 94 2.10 -10.06 -3.38
C LEU A 94 1.37 -10.90 -2.34
N LYS A 95 1.34 -12.23 -2.50
CA LYS A 95 0.75 -13.15 -1.51
C LYS A 95 1.51 -13.11 -0.19
N GLU A 96 2.84 -13.11 -0.24
CA GLU A 96 3.70 -13.01 0.94
C GLU A 96 3.49 -11.68 1.67
N ALA A 97 3.51 -10.56 0.95
CA ALA A 97 3.27 -9.23 1.52
C ALA A 97 1.91 -9.14 2.23
N LEU A 98 0.86 -9.79 1.70
CA LEU A 98 -0.44 -9.87 2.36
C LEU A 98 -0.42 -10.76 3.61
N CYS A 99 0.32 -11.87 3.59
CA CYS A 99 0.46 -12.76 4.76
C CYS A 99 1.22 -12.10 5.90
N GLN A 100 2.16 -11.19 5.56
CA GLN A 100 2.98 -10.43 6.50
C GLN A 100 2.45 -9.01 6.74
N ALA A 101 1.21 -8.73 6.27
CA ALA A 101 0.63 -7.40 6.34
C ALA A 101 0.68 -6.84 7.78
N PRO A 102 1.24 -5.65 7.97
CA PRO A 102 1.31 -5.04 9.29
C PRO A 102 -0.07 -4.61 9.77
N ILE A 103 -0.22 -4.46 11.08
CA ILE A 103 -1.37 -3.77 11.65
C ILE A 103 -1.27 -2.29 11.27
N LEU A 104 -2.26 -1.76 10.56
CA LEU A 104 -2.34 -0.32 10.31
C LEU A 104 -2.93 0.36 11.53
N CYS A 105 -2.14 1.25 12.13
CA CYS A 105 -2.55 2.01 13.31
C CYS A 105 -3.58 3.08 12.97
N TYR A 106 -4.40 3.44 13.93
CA TYR A 106 -5.27 4.62 13.80
C TYR A 106 -4.45 5.91 13.91
N PRO A 107 -4.70 6.91 13.06
CA PRO A 107 -4.00 8.18 13.14
C PRO A 107 -4.29 8.90 14.47
N ARG A 108 -3.26 9.37 15.12
CA ARG A 108 -3.32 10.15 16.36
C ARG A 108 -2.91 11.58 16.08
N TYR A 109 -3.77 12.54 16.43
CA TYR A 109 -3.51 13.97 16.19
C TYR A 109 -2.82 14.66 17.38
N ASP A 110 -2.47 13.92 18.41
CA ASP A 110 -1.66 14.33 19.56
C ASP A 110 -0.15 14.03 19.39
N LYS A 111 0.25 13.57 18.19
CA LYS A 111 1.64 13.22 17.85
C LYS A 111 1.99 13.65 16.42
N PRO A 112 3.29 13.86 16.11
CA PRO A 112 3.73 14.12 14.75
C PRO A 112 3.48 12.91 13.82
N PHE A 113 3.24 13.20 12.56
CA PHE A 113 3.28 12.21 11.49
C PHE A 113 4.68 12.12 10.88
N ILE A 114 5.03 10.96 10.42
CA ILE A 114 6.27 10.67 9.71
C ILE A 114 5.89 10.16 8.32
N ILE A 115 6.51 10.71 7.28
CA ILE A 115 6.33 10.25 5.90
C ILE A 115 7.67 9.70 5.43
N ARG A 116 7.69 8.48 4.93
CA ARG A 116 8.82 7.91 4.18
C ARG A 116 8.41 7.73 2.74
N THR A 117 9.26 8.16 1.82
CA THR A 117 9.02 8.09 0.39
C THR A 117 10.05 7.17 -0.28
N ASP A 118 9.63 6.55 -1.37
CA ASP A 118 10.45 5.66 -2.18
C ASP A 118 10.09 5.83 -3.65
N ALA A 119 11.10 5.87 -4.53
CA ALA A 119 10.92 5.96 -5.96
C ALA A 119 11.77 4.94 -6.71
N SER A 120 11.20 4.42 -7.78
CA SER A 120 11.87 3.54 -8.73
C SER A 120 11.42 3.85 -10.14
N TYR A 121 12.13 3.31 -11.15
CA TYR A 121 11.69 3.40 -12.56
C TYR A 121 10.41 2.60 -12.87
N GLN A 122 9.82 1.92 -11.89
CA GLN A 122 8.57 1.17 -12.04
C GLN A 122 7.39 1.86 -11.36
N GLY A 123 7.64 2.66 -10.33
CA GLY A 123 6.61 3.35 -9.58
C GLY A 123 7.18 4.20 -8.44
N ILE A 124 6.29 4.97 -7.86
CA ILE A 124 6.55 5.78 -6.68
C ILE A 124 5.58 5.42 -5.57
N GLY A 125 6.02 5.59 -4.34
CA GLY A 125 5.21 5.28 -3.18
C GLY A 125 5.73 5.91 -1.90
N GLY A 126 5.07 5.57 -0.83
CA GLY A 126 5.50 5.91 0.52
C GLY A 126 4.54 5.42 1.58
N VAL A 127 4.92 5.66 2.80
CA VAL A 127 4.17 5.25 3.98
C VAL A 127 4.01 6.42 4.94
N LEU A 128 2.83 6.53 5.50
CA LEU A 128 2.54 7.40 6.64
C LEU A 128 2.72 6.58 7.91
N LEU A 129 3.57 7.06 8.82
CA LEU A 129 3.95 6.40 10.05
C LEU A 129 3.69 7.32 11.25
N GLN A 130 3.57 6.73 12.42
CA GLN A 130 3.60 7.43 13.70
C GLN A 130 4.39 6.64 14.74
N LEU A 131 5.10 7.35 15.63
CA LEU A 131 5.70 6.78 16.83
C LEU A 131 4.61 6.53 17.88
N TYR A 132 4.52 5.29 18.34
CA TYR A 132 3.62 4.93 19.44
C TYR A 132 4.37 4.95 20.79
N ASN A 133 3.70 4.49 21.85
CA ASN A 133 4.24 4.53 23.20
C ASN A 133 5.41 3.56 23.43
N ASP A 134 5.64 2.64 22.54
CA ASP A 134 6.76 1.72 22.48
C ASP A 134 8.01 2.28 21.78
N GLU A 135 7.95 3.57 21.39
CA GLU A 135 8.99 4.25 20.58
C GLU A 135 9.27 3.57 19.23
N VAL A 136 8.36 2.72 18.77
CA VAL A 136 8.41 2.07 17.46
C VAL A 136 7.52 2.83 16.47
N GLU A 137 8.00 2.95 15.24
CA GLU A 137 7.22 3.49 14.14
C GLU A 137 6.22 2.45 13.65
N HIS A 138 4.94 2.81 13.68
CA HIS A 138 3.85 1.98 13.20
C HIS A 138 3.23 2.57 11.94
N PRO A 139 2.93 1.76 10.91
CA PRO A 139 2.31 2.25 9.69
C PRO A 139 0.84 2.62 9.94
N VAL A 140 0.47 3.78 9.45
CA VAL A 140 -0.91 4.25 9.37
C VAL A 140 -1.49 3.91 8.00
N PHE A 141 -0.68 4.10 6.91
CA PHE A 141 -1.18 3.94 5.56
C PHE A 141 -0.05 3.83 4.54
N TYR A 142 -0.09 2.81 3.68
CA TYR A 142 0.79 2.70 2.52
C TYR A 142 0.11 3.23 1.27
N ILE A 143 0.86 3.91 0.41
CA ILE A 143 0.41 4.35 -0.91
C ILE A 143 1.47 4.08 -1.97
N SER A 144 1.03 3.77 -3.17
CA SER A 144 1.92 3.70 -4.33
C SER A 144 1.13 3.86 -5.62
N ARG A 145 1.84 4.27 -6.69
CA ARG A 145 1.32 4.27 -8.05
C ARG A 145 2.43 4.02 -9.07
N SER A 146 2.05 3.49 -10.22
CA SER A 146 2.96 3.44 -11.37
C SER A 146 3.27 4.85 -11.87
N LEU A 147 4.40 4.99 -12.57
CA LEU A 147 4.79 6.24 -13.21
C LEU A 147 3.82 6.61 -14.33
N HIS A 148 3.55 7.89 -14.49
CA HIS A 148 2.88 8.44 -15.65
C HIS A 148 3.82 8.41 -16.87
N LYS A 149 3.25 8.48 -18.08
CA LYS A 149 4.07 8.48 -19.32
C LYS A 149 5.10 9.60 -19.35
N SER A 150 4.78 10.77 -18.81
CA SER A 150 5.68 11.91 -18.71
C SER A 150 6.86 11.69 -17.74
N GLU A 151 6.67 10.83 -16.74
CA GLU A 151 7.64 10.56 -15.67
C GLU A 151 8.65 9.47 -16.03
N LEU A 152 8.39 8.69 -17.09
CA LEU A 152 9.22 7.55 -17.47
C LEU A 152 10.68 7.93 -17.83
N ASN A 153 10.89 9.19 -18.22
CA ASN A 153 12.21 9.69 -18.59
C ASN A 153 12.83 10.61 -17.53
N TYR A 154 12.21 10.70 -16.36
CA TYR A 154 12.75 11.51 -15.27
C TYR A 154 14.01 10.85 -14.68
N PRO A 155 15.04 11.63 -14.38
CA PRO A 155 16.15 11.15 -13.56
C PRO A 155 15.65 10.77 -12.16
N ILE A 156 16.40 9.91 -11.48
CA ILE A 156 15.98 9.39 -10.18
C ILE A 156 15.69 10.50 -9.15
N THR A 157 16.46 11.57 -9.16
CA THR A 157 16.25 12.75 -8.29
C THR A 157 14.87 13.39 -8.48
N GLU A 158 14.42 13.51 -9.75
CA GLU A 158 13.07 14.06 -10.04
C GLU A 158 11.97 13.06 -9.66
N LEU A 159 12.23 11.75 -9.79
CA LEU A 159 11.30 10.72 -9.35
C LEU A 159 11.13 10.75 -7.82
N GLU A 160 12.22 10.91 -7.06
CA GLU A 160 12.18 11.06 -5.59
C GLU A 160 11.41 12.33 -5.17
N GLY A 161 11.67 13.46 -5.84
CA GLY A 161 10.89 14.69 -5.63
C GLY A 161 9.41 14.50 -5.96
N THR A 162 9.11 13.75 -7.04
CA THR A 162 7.74 13.41 -7.45
C THR A 162 7.07 12.49 -6.44
N ALA A 163 7.80 11.51 -5.87
CA ALA A 163 7.30 10.63 -4.82
C ALA A 163 6.95 11.42 -3.55
N THR A 164 7.83 12.32 -3.15
CA THR A 164 7.60 13.24 -2.02
C THR A 164 6.34 14.08 -2.24
N TYR A 165 6.22 14.74 -3.38
CA TYR A 165 5.03 15.52 -3.73
C TYR A 165 3.75 14.67 -3.74
N PHE A 166 3.81 13.48 -4.33
CA PHE A 166 2.69 12.53 -4.36
C PHE A 166 2.26 12.13 -2.96
N CYS A 167 3.21 11.76 -2.09
CA CYS A 167 2.93 11.34 -0.72
C CYS A 167 2.32 12.46 0.12
N VAL A 168 2.91 13.66 0.09
CA VAL A 168 2.39 14.82 0.82
C VAL A 168 0.96 15.14 0.40
N ASN A 169 0.68 15.17 -0.92
CA ASN A 169 -0.68 15.41 -1.40
C ASN A 169 -1.68 14.34 -1.00
N LYS A 170 -1.28 13.06 -1.02
CA LYS A 170 -2.17 11.96 -0.62
C LYS A 170 -2.43 11.93 0.87
N PHE A 171 -1.44 12.24 1.69
CA PHE A 171 -1.56 12.29 3.15
C PHE A 171 -2.07 13.64 3.67
N LYS A 172 -2.36 14.59 2.79
CA LYS A 172 -2.83 15.94 3.13
C LYS A 172 -3.95 15.93 4.18
N GLN A 173 -4.92 15.02 4.06
CA GLN A 173 -6.04 14.91 4.99
C GLN A 173 -5.63 14.52 6.41
N TYR A 174 -4.47 13.91 6.60
CA TYR A 174 -3.93 13.52 7.91
C TYR A 174 -3.02 14.61 8.49
N ILE A 175 -2.19 15.23 7.65
CA ILE A 175 -1.16 16.17 8.10
C ILE A 175 -1.68 17.59 8.27
N LEU A 176 -2.70 18.02 7.50
CA LEU A 176 -3.30 19.35 7.66
C LEU A 176 -4.14 19.40 8.93
N GLY A 177 -3.89 20.43 9.73
CA GLY A 177 -4.57 20.65 11.01
C GLY A 177 -3.96 19.87 12.18
N ASN A 178 -2.92 19.06 11.95
CA ASN A 178 -2.11 18.51 13.04
C ASN A 178 -1.25 19.66 13.64
N PRO A 179 -1.28 19.88 14.96
CA PRO A 179 -0.47 20.93 15.60
C PRO A 179 1.04 20.63 15.58
N PHE A 180 1.43 19.39 15.31
CA PHE A 180 2.82 18.96 15.26
C PHE A 180 3.37 19.02 13.85
N GLN A 181 4.64 19.34 13.73
CA GLN A 181 5.35 19.33 12.45
C GLN A 181 5.48 17.91 11.91
N THR A 182 5.12 17.71 10.63
CA THR A 182 5.31 16.43 9.95
C THR A 182 6.77 16.24 9.57
N ILE A 183 7.32 15.07 9.86
CA ILE A 183 8.71 14.73 9.55
C ILE A 183 8.71 13.96 8.23
N LEU A 184 9.54 14.40 7.28
CA LEU A 184 9.73 13.71 6.00
C LEU A 184 11.11 13.04 5.97
N TYR A 185 11.15 11.75 5.71
CA TYR A 185 12.37 11.00 5.45
C TYR A 185 12.48 10.64 3.97
N THR A 186 13.59 10.95 3.36
CA THR A 186 14.01 10.53 2.02
C THR A 186 15.42 9.98 2.12
N ASP A 187 15.73 8.95 1.36
CA ASP A 187 17.09 8.40 1.23
C ASP A 187 17.95 9.17 0.21
N HIS A 188 17.33 10.10 -0.52
CA HIS A 188 18.00 10.88 -1.56
C HIS A 188 18.61 12.16 -0.99
N GLN A 189 19.93 12.11 -0.69
CA GLN A 189 20.69 13.25 -0.12
C GLN A 189 20.45 14.61 -0.79
N PRO A 190 20.35 14.73 -2.14
CA PRO A 190 20.10 16.03 -2.79
C PRO A 190 18.78 16.70 -2.43
N LEU A 191 17.81 16.00 -1.85
CA LEU A 191 16.51 16.55 -1.42
C LEU A 191 16.53 17.06 0.04
N VAL A 192 17.54 16.72 0.82
CA VAL A 192 17.62 17.09 2.25
C VAL A 192 17.78 18.60 2.49
N PRO A 193 18.44 19.42 1.62
CA PRO A 193 18.54 20.87 1.81
C PRO A 193 17.32 21.68 1.38
N LEU A 194 16.29 21.06 0.82
CA LEU A 194 15.06 21.72 0.37
C LEU A 194 14.03 21.80 1.51
#